data_07d0a1c8e3dfb644c5bc26e354d7ab5b
#
_entry.id   07d0a1c8e3dfb644c5bc26e354d7ab5b
#
_cell.length_a   1.000
_cell.length_b   1.000
_cell.length_c   1.000
_cell.angle_alpha   90.00
_cell.angle_beta   90.00
_cell.angle_gamma   90.00
#
_symmetry.space_group_name_H-M   'P 1'
#
loop_
_entity.id
_entity.type
_entity.pdbx_description
1 polymer ?
#
loop_
_entity_poly.entity_id
_entity_poly.type
_entity_poly.pdbx_seq_one_letter_code
_entity_poly.pdbx_strand_id
1 'polypeptide(L)'
;MDASDPFDLVRFVRAQEAGYDRALAELRTGSKRTHWMWYIFPQLAGIGRSAMARRYAISGLPEAQAYLHHDVLGPRLIECATAVRDLEGRSAHEIFGAPDDLKLRSCATLFAPISADPVFAQLLTQYFDGTGDAQTLRRMSQAPTRVSGDRSG
;
A
#
# COMPACT_ATOMS: atom_id res chain seq x y z
N MET A 1 -9.19 15.06 19.04
CA MET A 1 -8.02 14.90 18.22
C MET A 1 -6.84 14.36 19.01
N ASP A 2 -6.24 13.37 18.52
CA ASP A 2 -5.14 12.72 19.21
C ASP A 2 -3.83 13.18 18.59
N ALA A 3 -3.01 13.88 19.38
CA ALA A 3 -1.72 14.39 18.92
C ALA A 3 -0.76 13.26 18.54
N SER A 4 -0.97 12.06 19.07
CA SER A 4 -0.13 10.91 18.77
C SER A 4 -0.46 10.30 17.39
N ASP A 5 -1.47 10.80 16.70
CA ASP A 5 -1.88 10.25 15.41
C ASP A 5 -2.06 11.38 14.39
N PRO A 6 -0.96 12.05 14.00
CA PRO A 6 -1.06 13.21 13.11
C PRO A 6 -1.54 12.89 11.71
N PHE A 7 -1.43 11.63 11.28
CA PHE A 7 -1.87 11.22 9.95
C PHE A 7 -3.23 10.50 9.96
N ASP A 8 -3.89 10.47 11.11
CA ASP A 8 -5.18 9.77 11.24
C ASP A 8 -5.07 8.31 10.77
N LEU A 9 -4.02 7.64 11.22
CA LEU A 9 -3.82 6.22 10.88
C LEU A 9 -4.89 5.33 11.49
N VAL A 10 -5.60 5.82 12.49
CA VAL A 10 -6.71 5.09 13.11
C VAL A 10 -7.79 4.74 12.08
N ARG A 11 -7.91 5.52 11.00
CA ARG A 11 -8.90 5.18 9.96
C ARG A 11 -8.62 3.81 9.35
N PHE A 12 -7.34 3.47 9.18
CA PHE A 12 -6.95 2.13 8.69
C PHE A 12 -7.23 1.06 9.74
N VAL A 13 -6.88 1.34 10.99
CA VAL A 13 -7.10 0.38 12.09
C VAL A 13 -8.59 0.02 12.19
N ARG A 14 -9.45 1.03 12.14
CA ARG A 14 -10.90 0.82 12.22
C ARG A 14 -11.43 0.02 11.03
N ALA A 15 -10.97 0.34 9.83
CA ALA A 15 -11.40 -0.41 8.64
C ALA A 15 -10.97 -1.86 8.73
N GLN A 16 -9.76 -2.10 9.23
CA GLN A 16 -9.22 -3.45 9.34
C GLN A 16 -9.85 -4.28 10.44
N GLU A 17 -10.46 -3.66 11.44
CA GLU A 17 -11.13 -4.40 12.51
C GLU A 17 -12.19 -5.36 11.95
N ALA A 18 -12.92 -4.94 10.95
CA ALA A 18 -13.96 -5.78 10.36
C ALA A 18 -13.45 -6.63 9.20
N GLY A 19 -12.40 -6.21 8.52
CA GLY A 19 -12.03 -6.81 7.25
C GLY A 19 -10.70 -7.55 7.20
N TYR A 20 -9.84 -7.40 8.21
CA TYR A 20 -8.48 -7.92 8.11
C TYR A 20 -8.42 -9.44 7.99
N ASP A 21 -9.13 -10.16 8.85
CA ASP A 21 -9.08 -11.62 8.85
C ASP A 21 -9.57 -12.20 7.54
N ARG A 22 -10.62 -11.61 6.98
CA ARG A 22 -11.17 -12.03 5.70
C ARG A 22 -10.16 -11.77 4.57
N ALA A 23 -9.57 -10.56 4.56
CA ALA A 23 -8.59 -10.21 3.54
C ALA A 23 -7.42 -11.18 3.57
N LEU A 24 -6.88 -11.44 4.75
CA LEU A 24 -5.75 -12.36 4.90
C LEU A 24 -6.09 -13.78 4.44
N ALA A 25 -7.29 -14.26 4.79
CA ALA A 25 -7.74 -15.58 4.35
C ALA A 25 -7.84 -15.66 2.83
N GLU A 26 -8.40 -14.62 2.20
CA GLU A 26 -8.50 -14.59 0.73
C GLU A 26 -7.12 -14.55 0.09
N LEU A 27 -6.19 -13.80 0.65
CA LEU A 27 -4.83 -13.75 0.13
C LEU A 27 -4.14 -15.09 0.24
N ARG A 28 -4.33 -15.78 1.35
CA ARG A 28 -3.72 -17.10 1.54
C ARG A 28 -4.26 -18.15 0.59
N THR A 29 -5.50 -18.01 0.17
CA THR A 29 -6.07 -18.91 -0.82
C THR A 29 -5.72 -18.49 -2.25
N GLY A 30 -5.18 -17.29 -2.43
CA GLY A 30 -4.77 -16.79 -3.74
C GLY A 30 -5.92 -16.25 -4.57
N SER A 31 -7.03 -15.85 -3.94
CA SER A 31 -8.19 -15.36 -4.68
C SER A 31 -8.93 -14.30 -3.87
N LYS A 32 -8.80 -13.05 -4.29
CA LYS A 32 -9.51 -11.94 -3.67
C LYS A 32 -10.97 -11.97 -4.09
N ARG A 33 -11.88 -11.98 -3.13
CA ARG A 33 -13.33 -12.09 -3.39
C ARG A 33 -14.12 -10.88 -2.91
N THR A 34 -13.65 -10.17 -1.86
CA THR A 34 -14.38 -9.06 -1.29
C THR A 34 -13.59 -7.76 -1.38
N HIS A 35 -14.19 -6.66 -0.93
CA HIS A 35 -13.69 -5.31 -1.22
C HIS A 35 -12.95 -4.73 -0.02
N TRP A 36 -11.61 -4.83 -0.05
CA TRP A 36 -10.78 -4.37 1.05
C TRP A 36 -9.45 -3.74 0.61
N MET A 37 -9.22 -3.61 -0.70
CA MET A 37 -7.92 -3.22 -1.23
C MET A 37 -7.42 -1.90 -0.68
N TRP A 38 -8.29 -0.91 -0.54
CA TRP A 38 -7.91 0.45 -0.14
C TRP A 38 -7.20 0.52 1.20
N TYR A 39 -7.64 -0.27 2.17
CA TYR A 39 -7.11 -0.19 3.54
C TYR A 39 -6.20 -1.36 3.90
N ILE A 40 -5.99 -2.30 3.01
CA ILE A 40 -5.03 -3.40 3.21
C ILE A 40 -3.72 -3.13 2.46
N PHE A 41 -3.80 -2.66 1.22
CA PHE A 41 -2.65 -2.28 0.40
C PHE A 41 -2.81 -0.83 -0.05
N PRO A 42 -2.60 0.13 0.86
CA PRO A 42 -2.90 1.52 0.52
C PRO A 42 -1.93 2.09 -0.52
N GLN A 43 -2.43 3.05 -1.28
CA GLN A 43 -1.68 3.71 -2.34
C GLN A 43 -1.36 5.15 -1.95
N LEU A 44 -0.39 5.72 -2.65
CA LEU A 44 -0.07 7.14 -2.52
C LEU A 44 -1.25 7.99 -3.02
N ALA A 45 -1.46 9.13 -2.39
CA ALA A 45 -2.52 10.07 -2.77
C ALA A 45 -2.35 10.49 -4.23
N GLY A 46 -3.46 10.62 -4.92
CA GLY A 46 -3.48 11.04 -6.32
C GLY A 46 -3.44 9.89 -7.32
N ILE A 47 -3.17 8.67 -6.87
CA ILE A 47 -3.16 7.51 -7.76
C ILE A 47 -4.57 7.02 -8.03
N GLY A 48 -5.35 6.78 -6.98
CA GLY A 48 -6.75 6.39 -7.12
C GLY A 48 -7.67 7.59 -7.06
N ARG A 49 -8.85 7.48 -7.65
CA ARG A 49 -9.79 8.59 -7.78
C ARG A 49 -11.11 8.41 -7.07
N SER A 50 -11.46 7.18 -6.69
CA SER A 50 -12.73 6.94 -6.01
C SER A 50 -12.73 7.57 -4.62
N ALA A 51 -13.91 7.71 -4.04
CA ALA A 51 -14.04 8.21 -2.67
C ALA A 51 -13.27 7.35 -1.69
N MET A 52 -13.31 6.03 -1.85
CA MET A 52 -12.58 5.11 -0.98
C MET A 52 -11.07 5.25 -1.17
N ALA A 53 -10.61 5.40 -2.41
CA ALA A 53 -9.20 5.58 -2.68
C ALA A 53 -8.68 6.86 -2.03
N ARG A 54 -9.47 7.93 -2.06
CA ARG A 54 -9.09 9.20 -1.43
C ARG A 54 -9.09 9.11 0.08
N ARG A 55 -10.07 8.42 0.64
CA ARG A 55 -10.20 8.27 2.09
C ARG A 55 -9.00 7.56 2.70
N TYR A 56 -8.48 6.55 2.02
CA TYR A 56 -7.39 5.72 2.51
C TYR A 56 -6.06 6.01 1.81
N ALA A 57 -5.95 7.16 1.14
CA ALA A 57 -4.72 7.53 0.46
C ALA A 57 -3.62 7.88 1.47
N ILE A 58 -2.40 7.50 1.14
CA ILE A 58 -1.21 7.88 1.91
C ILE A 58 -0.72 9.22 1.37
N SER A 59 -0.63 10.22 2.20
CA SER A 59 -0.35 11.59 1.78
C SER A 59 1.07 11.81 1.25
N GLY A 60 2.01 10.98 1.67
CA GLY A 60 3.40 11.10 1.25
C GLY A 60 4.29 10.17 2.04
N LEU A 61 5.58 10.27 1.82
CA LEU A 61 6.55 9.40 2.50
C LEU A 61 6.48 9.48 4.03
N PRO A 62 6.28 10.65 4.65
CA PRO A 62 6.16 10.68 6.12
C PRO A 62 5.01 9.81 6.64
N GLU A 63 3.87 9.86 5.98
CA GLU A 63 2.75 8.99 6.39
C GLU A 63 3.06 7.52 6.10
N ALA A 64 3.68 7.22 4.96
CA ALA A 64 4.05 5.85 4.63
C ALA A 64 5.00 5.27 5.68
N GLN A 65 5.97 6.07 6.12
CA GLN A 65 6.90 5.66 7.17
C GLN A 65 6.18 5.44 8.49
N ALA A 66 5.27 6.35 8.84
CA ALA A 66 4.46 6.22 10.06
C ALA A 66 3.60 4.96 10.03
N TYR A 67 3.06 4.64 8.86
CA TYR A 67 2.28 3.42 8.65
C TYR A 67 3.10 2.17 8.94
N LEU A 68 4.30 2.10 8.36
CA LEU A 68 5.18 0.94 8.57
C LEU A 68 5.63 0.79 10.03
N HIS A 69 5.80 1.91 10.74
CA HIS A 69 6.23 1.88 12.14
C HIS A 69 5.08 1.74 13.13
N HIS A 70 3.84 1.79 12.65
CA HIS A 70 2.67 1.63 13.50
C HIS A 70 2.61 0.19 14.02
N ASP A 71 2.32 0.03 15.32
CA ASP A 71 2.37 -1.28 16.00
C ASP A 71 1.42 -2.32 15.39
N VAL A 72 0.32 -1.89 14.81
CA VAL A 72 -0.67 -2.77 14.21
C VAL A 72 -0.54 -2.80 12.69
N LEU A 73 -0.49 -1.62 12.06
CA LEU A 73 -0.57 -1.52 10.61
C LEU A 73 0.67 -2.04 9.91
N GLY A 74 1.85 -1.75 10.45
CA GLY A 74 3.10 -2.22 9.85
C GLY A 74 3.15 -3.74 9.76
N PRO A 75 3.02 -4.45 10.87
CA PRO A 75 3.02 -5.91 10.85
C PRO A 75 1.93 -6.51 9.96
N ARG A 76 0.75 -5.92 9.96
CA ARG A 76 -0.35 -6.42 9.12
C ARG A 76 -0.07 -6.26 7.64
N LEU A 77 0.49 -5.13 7.23
CA LEU A 77 0.86 -4.92 5.83
C LEU A 77 1.92 -5.94 5.40
N ILE A 78 2.93 -6.15 6.22
CA ILE A 78 3.97 -7.13 5.95
C ILE A 78 3.38 -8.54 5.87
N GLU A 79 2.48 -8.88 6.78
CA GLU A 79 1.83 -10.20 6.79
C GLU A 79 1.03 -10.45 5.53
N CYS A 80 0.25 -9.47 5.09
CA CYS A 80 -0.53 -9.59 3.87
C CYS A 80 0.37 -9.66 2.63
N ALA A 81 1.41 -8.85 2.58
CA ALA A 81 2.36 -8.87 1.47
C ALA A 81 3.09 -10.21 1.40
N THR A 82 3.47 -10.75 2.56
CA THR A 82 4.13 -12.05 2.65
C THR A 82 3.22 -13.17 2.15
N ALA A 83 1.94 -13.11 2.49
CA ALA A 83 0.98 -14.10 2.01
C ALA A 83 0.92 -14.11 0.48
N VAL A 84 0.94 -12.93 -0.15
CA VAL A 84 0.96 -12.82 -1.60
C VAL A 84 2.26 -13.36 -2.19
N ARG A 85 3.37 -13.01 -1.58
CA ARG A 85 4.69 -13.47 -2.03
C ARG A 85 4.80 -14.99 -2.00
N ASP A 86 4.19 -15.61 -0.99
CA ASP A 86 4.29 -17.07 -0.80
C ASP A 86 3.38 -17.87 -1.74
N LEU A 87 2.51 -17.22 -2.49
CA LEU A 87 1.71 -17.90 -3.49
C LEU A 87 2.57 -18.30 -4.69
N GLU A 88 2.22 -19.42 -5.30
CA GLU A 88 2.94 -19.92 -6.47
C GLU A 88 1.98 -20.18 -7.61
N GLY A 89 2.45 -19.94 -8.83
CA GLY A 89 1.72 -20.33 -10.02
C GLY A 89 0.52 -19.46 -10.37
N ARG A 90 0.40 -18.27 -9.77
CA ARG A 90 -0.70 -17.35 -10.08
C ARG A 90 -0.16 -15.96 -10.42
N SER A 91 -0.82 -15.30 -11.37
CA SER A 91 -0.49 -13.90 -11.67
C SER A 91 -1.20 -12.97 -10.70
N ALA A 92 -0.75 -11.72 -10.64
CA ALA A 92 -1.45 -10.70 -9.85
C ALA A 92 -2.89 -10.55 -10.31
N HIS A 93 -3.13 -10.60 -11.62
CA HIS A 93 -4.48 -10.51 -12.17
C HIS A 93 -5.36 -11.66 -11.70
N GLU A 94 -4.82 -12.87 -11.65
CA GLU A 94 -5.58 -14.04 -11.18
C GLU A 94 -5.93 -13.93 -9.68
N ILE A 95 -5.03 -13.36 -8.90
CA ILE A 95 -5.25 -13.20 -7.45
C ILE A 95 -6.23 -12.08 -7.15
N PHE A 96 -6.04 -10.92 -7.78
CA PHE A 96 -6.71 -9.67 -7.41
C PHE A 96 -7.78 -9.23 -8.40
N GLY A 97 -7.67 -9.59 -9.67
CA GLY A 97 -8.49 -9.00 -10.72
C GLY A 97 -8.05 -7.57 -11.02
N ALA A 98 -8.66 -6.97 -12.03
CA ALA A 98 -8.39 -5.60 -12.42
C ALA A 98 -9.45 -4.68 -11.81
N PRO A 99 -9.10 -3.49 -11.35
CA PRO A 99 -7.76 -2.88 -11.36
C PRO A 99 -6.94 -3.13 -10.09
N ASP A 100 -7.37 -4.03 -9.22
CA ASP A 100 -6.71 -4.24 -7.92
C ASP A 100 -5.30 -4.79 -8.07
N ASP A 101 -5.03 -5.54 -9.14
CA ASP A 101 -3.67 -6.00 -9.43
C ASP A 101 -2.70 -4.82 -9.58
N LEU A 102 -3.14 -3.75 -10.23
CA LEU A 102 -2.32 -2.55 -10.40
C LEU A 102 -2.20 -1.75 -9.10
N LYS A 103 -3.19 -1.85 -8.23
CA LYS A 103 -3.12 -1.22 -6.91
C LYS A 103 -2.06 -1.90 -6.04
N LEU A 104 -1.91 -3.20 -6.16
CA LEU A 104 -0.83 -3.91 -5.49
C LEU A 104 0.53 -3.39 -5.94
N ARG A 105 0.70 -3.20 -7.26
CA ARG A 105 1.92 -2.66 -7.83
C ARG A 105 2.22 -1.27 -7.27
N SER A 106 1.22 -0.42 -7.23
CA SER A 106 1.34 0.94 -6.70
C SER A 106 1.74 0.94 -5.23
N CYS A 107 1.09 0.09 -4.43
CA CYS A 107 1.41 -0.05 -3.01
C CYS A 107 2.85 -0.54 -2.81
N ALA A 108 3.25 -1.58 -3.51
CA ALA A 108 4.60 -2.12 -3.39
C ALA A 108 5.64 -1.09 -3.81
N THR A 109 5.35 -0.29 -4.83
CA THR A 109 6.24 0.78 -5.28
C THR A 109 6.44 1.83 -4.19
N LEU A 110 5.37 2.17 -3.49
CA LEU A 110 5.44 3.16 -2.41
C LEU A 110 6.30 2.67 -1.24
N PHE A 111 6.09 1.43 -0.82
CA PHE A 111 6.72 0.93 0.40
C PHE A 111 8.09 0.27 0.19
N ALA A 112 8.41 -0.18 -1.03
CA ALA A 112 9.68 -0.88 -1.26
C ALA A 112 10.90 -0.07 -0.83
N PRO A 113 11.03 1.23 -1.16
CA PRO A 113 12.26 1.95 -0.82
C PRO A 113 12.37 2.32 0.66
N ILE A 114 11.29 2.25 1.42
CA ILE A 114 11.30 2.67 2.83
C ILE A 114 11.14 1.51 3.81
N SER A 115 10.90 0.30 3.33
CA SER A 115 10.70 -0.86 4.19
C SER A 115 12.03 -1.57 4.43
N ALA A 116 12.28 -1.94 5.69
CA ALA A 116 13.40 -2.80 6.02
C ALA A 116 13.18 -4.24 5.52
N ASP A 117 11.93 -4.65 5.41
CA ASP A 117 11.58 -5.97 4.91
C ASP A 117 11.60 -5.96 3.38
N PRO A 118 12.27 -6.92 2.73
CA PRO A 118 12.36 -6.92 1.25
C PRO A 118 11.08 -7.36 0.54
N VAL A 119 10.02 -7.66 1.28
CA VAL A 119 8.81 -8.25 0.70
C VAL A 119 8.23 -7.40 -0.44
N PHE A 120 8.23 -6.06 -0.31
CA PHE A 120 7.63 -5.22 -1.34
C PHE A 120 8.43 -5.25 -2.64
N ALA A 121 9.76 -5.21 -2.54
CA ALA A 121 10.61 -5.37 -3.71
C ALA A 121 10.45 -6.75 -4.34
N GLN A 122 10.28 -7.76 -3.49
CA GLN A 122 10.04 -9.13 -3.96
C GLN A 122 8.72 -9.25 -4.72
N LEU A 123 7.67 -8.56 -4.27
CA LEU A 123 6.40 -8.54 -4.98
C LEU A 123 6.55 -7.90 -6.37
N LEU A 124 7.30 -6.81 -6.46
CA LEU A 124 7.52 -6.18 -7.76
C LEU A 124 8.25 -7.12 -8.71
N THR A 125 9.27 -7.82 -8.21
CA THR A 125 10.01 -8.78 -9.02
C THR A 125 9.12 -9.95 -9.46
N GLN A 126 8.35 -10.48 -8.51
CA GLN A 126 7.56 -11.69 -8.75
C GLN A 126 6.40 -11.47 -9.71
N TYR A 127 5.71 -10.35 -9.59
CA TYR A 127 4.45 -10.11 -10.29
C TYR A 127 4.51 -9.05 -11.37
N PHE A 128 5.55 -8.22 -11.39
CA PHE A 128 5.59 -7.04 -12.26
C PHE A 128 6.96 -6.85 -12.93
N ASP A 129 7.72 -7.92 -13.06
CA ASP A 129 9.04 -7.91 -13.73
C ASP A 129 10.01 -6.88 -13.12
N GLY A 130 9.87 -6.61 -11.84
CA GLY A 130 10.73 -5.65 -11.15
C GLY A 130 10.42 -4.20 -11.46
N THR A 131 9.34 -3.92 -12.18
CA THR A 131 9.01 -2.58 -12.63
C THR A 131 7.97 -1.94 -11.71
N GLY A 132 8.30 -0.81 -11.09
CA GLY A 132 7.37 -0.08 -10.23
C GLY A 132 6.31 0.66 -11.03
N ASP A 133 5.31 1.16 -10.32
CA ASP A 133 4.25 1.97 -10.92
C ASP A 133 4.80 3.36 -11.27
N ALA A 134 4.76 3.73 -12.53
CA ALA A 134 5.38 4.97 -13.02
C ALA A 134 4.77 6.21 -12.38
N GLN A 135 3.47 6.24 -12.19
CA GLN A 135 2.79 7.39 -11.60
C GLN A 135 3.17 7.56 -10.14
N THR A 136 3.25 6.46 -9.39
CA THR A 136 3.68 6.48 -8.00
C THR A 136 5.12 6.99 -7.88
N LEU A 137 6.01 6.49 -8.72
CA LEU A 137 7.41 6.93 -8.73
C LEU A 137 7.53 8.42 -9.02
N ARG A 138 6.76 8.92 -9.96
CA ARG A 138 6.76 10.34 -10.33
C ARG A 138 6.32 11.21 -9.17
N ARG A 139 5.25 10.80 -8.49
CA ARG A 139 4.72 11.57 -7.35
C ARG A 139 5.66 11.54 -6.16
N MET A 140 6.32 10.41 -5.91
CA MET A 140 7.30 10.31 -4.84
C MET A 140 8.49 11.24 -5.08
N SER A 141 8.94 11.33 -6.32
CA SER A 141 10.04 12.18 -6.69
C SER A 141 9.69 13.67 -6.59
N GLN A 142 8.46 14.03 -6.87
CA GLN A 142 8.02 15.42 -6.87
C GLN A 142 7.80 15.99 -5.47
N ALA A 143 7.33 15.17 -4.55
CA ALA A 143 6.91 15.64 -3.24
C ALA A 143 8.00 16.37 -2.46
N PRO A 144 9.21 15.84 -2.32
CA PRO A 144 10.25 16.55 -1.59
C PRO A 144 10.69 17.83 -2.29
N THR A 145 10.70 17.82 -3.59
CA THR A 145 11.09 18.99 -4.36
C THR A 145 10.15 20.13 -4.11
N ARG A 146 8.88 19.84 -4.08
CA ARG A 146 7.89 20.84 -3.85
C ARG A 146 8.02 21.51 -2.50
N VAL A 147 8.35 20.74 -1.49
CA VAL A 147 8.51 21.27 -0.16
C VAL A 147 9.66 22.25 -0.10
N SER A 148 10.76 21.92 -0.70
CA SER A 148 11.92 22.78 -0.63
C SER A 148 11.74 23.99 -1.52
N GLY A 149 11.05 23.81 -2.58
CA GLY A 149 10.91 24.88 -3.50
C GLY A 149 10.26 26.04 -2.95
N ASP A 150 10.13 26.08 -2.12
CA ASP A 150 9.66 27.00 -1.75
C ASP A 150 10.31 28.06 -1.61
N ARG A 151 10.91 27.91 -2.04
CA ARG A 151 11.25 28.62 -2.14
C ARG A 151 11.59 29.46 -2.40
N SER A 152 11.91 29.34 -2.45
CA SER A 152 12.24 29.92 -2.69
C SER A 152 12.24 30.52 -3.11
N GLY A 153 12.15 30.48 -3.12
CA GLY A 153 11.93 31.07 -3.51
C GLY A 153 12.17 31.51 -3.37
#